data_54354b4c992aebd894bc3c0ff1a0b3f6
#
_entry.id   54354b4c992aebd894bc3c0ff1a0b3f6
#
_cell.length_a   1.000
_cell.length_b   1.000
_cell.length_c   1.000
_cell.angle_alpha   90.00
_cell.angle_beta   90.00
_cell.angle_gamma   90.00
#
_symmetry.space_group_name_H-M   'P 1'
#
loop_
_entity.id
_entity.type
_entity.pdbx_description
1 polymer ?
#
loop_
_entity_poly.entity_id
_entity_poly.type
_entity_poly.pdbx_seq_one_letter_code
_entity_poly.pdbx_strand_id
1 'polypeptide(L)'
;MITLNMIIIAIIIILVVLLILLKLTKVPTQIYKNKSIYIDHKEKPIEALFSSKYGLVGKPDYILHTKDGLLPLEIKHSKKPNKPYFSHVMQLVSYCLLIEEVKGTKPKYGFIQYQNGKPFSIPYSGNMKRFLIKTMEEMRWYIDSGMCPNSARRYNCKKCKDSLNKGQIL
;
A
#
# COMPACT_ATOMS: atom_id res chain seq x y z
N MET A 1 0.34 -38.56 36.41
CA MET A 1 1.26 -38.61 35.25
C MET A 1 0.62 -38.12 33.96
N ILE A 2 -0.60 -38.56 33.61
CA ILE A 2 -1.31 -38.14 32.35
C ILE A 2 -1.53 -36.64 32.27
N THR A 3 -1.92 -35.96 33.37
CA THR A 3 -2.19 -34.50 33.39
C THR A 3 -0.93 -33.65 33.15
N LEU A 4 0.21 -34.06 33.67
CA LEU A 4 1.47 -33.33 33.49
C LEU A 4 1.94 -33.39 32.01
N ASN A 5 1.82 -34.55 31.37
CA ASN A 5 2.16 -34.71 29.95
C ASN A 5 1.21 -33.87 29.05
N MET A 6 -0.08 -33.77 29.37
CA MET A 6 -1.03 -32.94 28.64
C MET A 6 -0.70 -31.42 28.75
N ILE A 7 -0.25 -30.99 29.94
CA ILE A 7 0.18 -29.61 30.15
C ILE A 7 1.43 -29.28 29.32
N ILE A 8 2.41 -30.18 29.31
CA ILE A 8 3.64 -30.01 28.53
C ILE A 8 3.34 -29.93 27.03
N ILE A 9 2.46 -30.80 26.51
CA ILE A 9 2.04 -30.78 25.11
C ILE A 9 1.35 -29.46 24.77
N ALA A 10 0.45 -28.95 25.62
CA ALA A 10 -0.22 -27.67 25.41
C ALA A 10 0.77 -26.50 25.34
N ILE A 11 1.78 -26.47 26.24
CA ILE A 11 2.82 -25.44 26.23
C ILE A 11 3.62 -25.47 24.91
N ILE A 12 3.99 -26.66 24.45
CA ILE A 12 4.74 -26.83 23.20
C ILE A 12 3.90 -26.30 22.01
N ILE A 13 2.62 -26.63 21.94
CA ILE A 13 1.72 -26.15 20.88
C ILE A 13 1.64 -24.63 20.90
N ILE A 14 1.46 -24.02 22.06
CA ILE A 14 1.41 -22.56 22.20
C ILE A 14 2.73 -21.93 21.74
N LEU A 15 3.86 -22.50 22.11
CA LEU A 15 5.18 -22.00 21.72
C LEU A 15 5.41 -22.11 20.20
N VAL A 16 4.99 -23.21 19.58
CA VAL A 16 5.06 -23.41 18.13
C VAL A 16 4.15 -22.39 17.40
N VAL A 17 2.92 -22.18 17.86
CA VAL A 17 1.99 -21.19 17.30
C VAL A 17 2.59 -19.80 17.43
N LEU A 18 3.16 -19.42 18.58
CA LEU A 18 3.82 -18.15 18.80
C LEU A 18 5.00 -17.95 17.83
N LEU A 19 5.83 -18.97 17.65
CA LEU A 19 6.96 -18.93 16.71
C LEU A 19 6.50 -18.79 15.26
N ILE A 20 5.38 -19.42 14.88
CA ILE A 20 4.77 -19.27 13.54
C ILE A 20 4.25 -17.84 13.37
N LEU A 21 3.55 -17.29 14.35
CA LEU A 21 3.05 -15.90 14.32
C LEU A 21 4.20 -14.91 14.21
N LEU A 22 5.29 -15.09 14.96
CA LEU A 22 6.50 -14.25 14.86
C LEU A 22 7.20 -14.34 13.50
N LYS A 23 7.13 -15.49 12.81
CA LYS A 23 7.65 -15.62 11.44
C LYS A 23 6.75 -14.93 10.41
N LEU A 24 5.44 -14.92 10.61
CA LEU A 24 4.49 -14.27 9.71
C LEU A 24 4.55 -12.73 9.76
N THR A 25 5.03 -12.16 10.88
CA THR A 25 5.19 -10.71 11.04
C THR A 25 6.53 -10.18 10.52
N LYS A 26 7.47 -11.05 10.12
CA LYS A 26 8.77 -10.60 9.62
C LYS A 26 8.62 -10.03 8.22
N VAL A 27 9.07 -8.77 8.07
CA VAL A 27 9.29 -8.14 6.75
C VAL A 27 10.12 -9.09 5.89
N PRO A 28 9.75 -9.31 4.62
CA PRO A 28 10.51 -10.20 3.74
C PRO A 28 11.98 -9.77 3.67
N THR A 29 12.86 -10.53 4.28
CA THR A 29 14.31 -10.25 4.41
C THR A 29 15.03 -10.10 3.07
N GLN A 30 14.38 -10.42 1.96
CA GLN A 30 14.95 -10.29 0.61
C GLN A 30 15.15 -8.84 0.14
N ILE A 31 14.44 -7.87 0.72
CA ILE A 31 14.65 -6.45 0.44
C ILE A 31 16.03 -6.01 0.97
N TYR A 32 16.55 -6.68 1.97
CA TYR A 32 17.76 -6.33 2.72
C TYR A 32 19.07 -6.77 2.04
N LYS A 33 19.04 -7.84 1.21
CA LYS A 33 20.28 -8.45 0.70
C LYS A 33 20.92 -7.80 -0.52
N ASN A 34 20.21 -6.92 -1.28
CA ASN A 34 20.68 -6.47 -2.60
C ASN A 34 21.00 -4.97 -2.77
N LYS A 35 20.79 -4.15 -1.76
CA LYS A 35 21.33 -2.79 -1.64
C LYS A 35 21.40 -2.47 -0.16
N SER A 36 22.44 -1.79 0.29
CA SER A 36 22.58 -1.27 1.65
C SER A 36 21.48 -0.25 1.98
N ILE A 37 20.23 -0.75 2.08
CA ILE A 37 19.10 -0.02 2.60
C ILE A 37 19.22 -0.14 4.11
N TYR A 38 19.79 0.91 4.72
CA TYR A 38 19.84 1.03 6.16
C TYR A 38 18.41 1.27 6.63
N ILE A 39 17.75 0.22 7.14
CA ILE A 39 16.47 0.35 7.82
C ILE A 39 16.81 0.55 9.28
N ASP A 40 16.59 1.75 9.77
CA ASP A 40 16.65 2.02 11.19
C ASP A 40 15.50 1.25 11.85
N HIS A 41 15.85 0.19 12.59
CA HIS A 41 14.93 -0.76 13.23
C HIS A 41 14.15 -0.19 14.42
N LYS A 42 13.92 1.09 14.49
CA LYS A 42 12.92 1.63 15.40
C LYS A 42 11.55 1.54 14.73
N GLU A 43 10.95 0.37 14.82
CA GLU A 43 9.55 0.10 14.46
C GLU A 43 8.60 0.90 15.35
N LYS A 44 8.54 2.20 15.15
CA LYS A 44 7.35 2.94 15.57
C LYS A 44 6.23 2.59 14.59
N PRO A 45 5.03 2.26 15.09
CA PRO A 45 3.89 2.06 14.21
C PRO A 45 3.75 3.30 13.33
N ILE A 46 3.74 3.10 12.00
CA ILE A 46 3.59 4.21 11.08
C ILE A 46 2.19 4.78 11.27
N GLU A 47 2.12 6.05 11.63
CA GLU A 47 0.86 6.77 11.68
C GLU A 47 0.36 7.06 10.26
N ALA A 48 -0.96 7.17 10.10
CA ALA A 48 -1.54 7.57 8.85
C ALA A 48 -1.08 9.00 8.50
N LEU A 49 -0.61 9.16 7.27
CA LEU A 49 -0.25 10.47 6.74
C LEU A 49 -1.51 11.14 6.19
N PHE A 50 -1.69 12.43 6.48
CA PHE A 50 -2.83 13.20 6.01
C PHE A 50 -2.35 14.51 5.37
N SER A 51 -2.81 14.78 4.16
CA SER A 51 -2.62 16.05 3.46
C SER A 51 -3.95 16.77 3.28
N SER A 52 -4.16 17.88 3.99
CA SER A 52 -5.34 18.73 3.82
C SER A 52 -5.40 19.35 2.43
N LYS A 53 -4.25 19.71 1.87
CA LYS A 53 -4.12 20.29 0.52
C LYS A 53 -4.72 19.41 -0.57
N TYR A 54 -4.51 18.10 -0.46
CA TYR A 54 -5.02 17.14 -1.44
C TYR A 54 -6.25 16.37 -0.93
N GLY A 55 -6.70 16.60 0.32
CA GLY A 55 -7.75 15.81 0.95
C GLY A 55 -7.45 14.31 0.87
N LEU A 56 -6.19 13.95 1.08
CA LEU A 56 -5.69 12.59 0.91
C LEU A 56 -5.19 12.06 2.23
N VAL A 57 -5.60 10.85 2.57
CA VAL A 57 -5.09 10.09 3.72
C VAL A 57 -4.55 8.76 3.24
N GLY A 58 -3.47 8.30 3.86
CA GLY A 58 -2.90 6.99 3.55
C GLY A 58 -1.90 6.55 4.60
N LYS A 59 -1.78 5.23 4.72
CA LYS A 59 -0.84 4.59 5.64
C LYS A 59 -0.03 3.58 4.84
N PRO A 60 1.21 3.92 4.44
CA PRO A 60 2.10 2.94 3.82
C PRO A 60 2.45 1.85 4.82
N ASP A 61 2.71 0.63 4.34
CA ASP A 61 3.11 -0.47 5.22
C ASP A 61 4.45 -0.14 5.91
N TYR A 62 5.40 0.46 5.16
CA TYR A 62 6.68 0.92 5.69
C TYR A 62 7.14 2.22 5.04
N ILE A 63 7.89 3.03 5.79
CA ILE A 63 8.67 4.16 5.28
C ILE A 63 10.14 3.83 5.55
N LEU A 64 10.89 3.64 4.47
CA LEU A 64 12.29 3.30 4.53
C LEU A 64 13.12 4.59 4.60
N HIS A 65 14.01 4.69 5.59
CA HIS A 65 15.02 5.74 5.67
C HIS A 65 16.24 5.30 4.88
N THR A 66 16.55 6.00 3.80
CA THR A 66 17.64 5.63 2.90
C THR A 66 18.51 6.84 2.59
N LYS A 67 19.67 6.62 1.92
CA LYS A 67 20.50 7.71 1.38
C LYS A 67 19.75 8.58 0.35
N ASP A 68 18.75 8.02 -0.30
CA ASP A 68 17.89 8.72 -1.26
C ASP A 68 16.69 9.44 -0.60
N GLY A 69 16.63 9.44 0.73
CA GLY A 69 15.57 10.04 1.53
C GLY A 69 14.54 9.00 2.02
N LEU A 70 13.33 9.48 2.29
CA LEU A 70 12.19 8.65 2.75
C LEU A 70 11.52 7.98 1.55
N LEU A 71 11.45 6.65 1.57
CA LEU A 71 10.86 5.87 0.48
C LEU A 71 9.71 5.00 1.01
N PRO A 72 8.50 5.07 0.44
CA PRO A 72 7.42 4.16 0.82
C PRO A 72 7.65 2.75 0.29
N LEU A 73 7.27 1.76 1.09
CA LEU A 73 7.21 0.36 0.72
C LEU A 73 5.80 -0.16 1.00
N GLU A 74 5.19 -0.74 -0.01
CA GLU A 74 3.87 -1.38 0.04
C GLU A 74 4.03 -2.89 -0.16
N ILE A 75 3.38 -3.68 0.70
CA ILE A 75 3.41 -5.14 0.65
C ILE A 75 2.10 -5.68 0.08
N LYS A 76 2.20 -6.60 -0.86
CA LYS A 76 1.05 -7.29 -1.47
C LYS A 76 1.16 -8.79 -1.25
N HIS A 77 0.14 -9.37 -0.62
CA HIS A 77 0.08 -10.82 -0.31
C HIS A 77 -0.30 -11.70 -1.53
N SER A 78 -0.41 -11.11 -2.72
CA SER A 78 -0.62 -11.85 -3.96
C SER A 78 0.69 -12.28 -4.60
N LYS A 79 0.64 -13.32 -5.47
CA LYS A 79 1.79 -13.72 -6.29
C LYS A 79 2.27 -12.54 -7.13
N LYS A 80 3.58 -12.48 -7.34
CA LYS A 80 4.21 -11.44 -8.15
C LYS A 80 3.76 -11.54 -9.61
N PRO A 81 3.13 -10.50 -10.17
CA PRO A 81 2.83 -10.43 -11.59
C PRO A 81 4.09 -10.08 -12.40
N ASN A 82 4.04 -10.24 -13.73
CA ASN A 82 5.13 -9.81 -14.62
C ASN A 82 5.35 -8.29 -14.57
N LYS A 83 4.27 -7.51 -14.40
CA LYS A 83 4.28 -6.05 -14.21
C LYS A 83 3.37 -5.70 -13.03
N PRO A 84 3.70 -4.66 -12.23
CA PRO A 84 2.85 -4.27 -11.11
C PRO A 84 1.47 -3.82 -11.63
N TYR A 85 0.42 -4.14 -10.88
CA TYR A 85 -0.92 -3.68 -11.20
C TYR A 85 -0.98 -2.15 -11.09
N PHE A 86 -1.66 -1.51 -12.04
CA PHE A 86 -1.75 -0.06 -12.10
C PHE A 86 -2.34 0.56 -10.83
N SER A 87 -3.35 -0.07 -10.22
CA SER A 87 -3.93 0.36 -8.95
C SER A 87 -2.91 0.36 -7.79
N HIS A 88 -2.03 -0.65 -7.74
CA HIS A 88 -0.97 -0.70 -6.73
C HIS A 88 0.10 0.37 -6.98
N VAL A 89 0.41 0.66 -8.25
CA VAL A 89 1.30 1.76 -8.62
C VAL A 89 0.71 3.10 -8.16
N MET A 90 -0.57 3.35 -8.42
CA MET A 90 -1.23 4.59 -8.02
C MET A 90 -1.33 4.73 -6.49
N GLN A 91 -1.55 3.63 -5.77
CA GLN A 91 -1.49 3.62 -4.31
C GLN A 91 -0.10 4.03 -3.80
N LEU A 92 0.97 3.46 -4.38
CA LEU A 92 2.34 3.81 -4.00
C LEU A 92 2.67 5.28 -4.33
N VAL A 93 2.23 5.78 -5.49
CA VAL A 93 2.39 7.19 -5.90
C VAL A 93 1.66 8.12 -4.93
N SER A 94 0.50 7.72 -4.42
CA SER A 94 -0.23 8.45 -3.38
C SER A 94 0.57 8.54 -2.08
N TYR A 95 1.24 7.48 -1.68
CA TYR A 95 2.14 7.50 -0.51
C TYR A 95 3.37 8.39 -0.73
N CYS A 96 3.94 8.38 -1.94
CA CYS A 96 5.01 9.31 -2.28
C CYS A 96 4.55 10.78 -2.15
N LEU A 97 3.35 11.10 -2.65
CA LEU A 97 2.76 12.43 -2.53
C LEU A 97 2.54 12.82 -1.05
N LEU A 98 2.03 11.91 -0.23
CA LEU A 98 1.82 12.14 1.20
C LEU A 98 3.15 12.36 1.93
N ILE A 99 4.19 11.59 1.63
CA ILE A 99 5.53 11.80 2.22
C ILE A 99 6.08 13.16 1.80
N GLU A 100 5.96 13.54 0.52
CA GLU A 100 6.41 14.86 0.03
C GLU A 100 5.70 16.00 0.78
N GLU A 101 4.39 15.93 0.97
CA GLU A 101 3.59 16.99 1.61
C GLU A 101 3.76 17.04 3.14
N VAL A 102 3.76 15.88 3.80
CA VAL A 102 3.73 15.81 5.27
C VAL A 102 5.13 15.83 5.88
N LYS A 103 6.11 15.24 5.19
CA LYS A 103 7.50 15.15 5.68
C LYS A 103 8.45 16.15 5.01
N GLY A 104 7.97 16.90 4.00
CA GLY A 104 8.80 17.87 3.27
C GLY A 104 9.92 17.24 2.43
N THR A 105 9.93 15.92 2.28
CA THR A 105 10.97 15.19 1.55
C THR A 105 10.36 14.48 0.35
N LYS A 106 10.76 14.89 -0.85
CA LYS A 106 10.25 14.29 -2.09
C LYS A 106 10.92 12.92 -2.34
N PRO A 107 10.17 11.81 -2.27
CA PRO A 107 10.70 10.50 -2.64
C PRO A 107 11.11 10.48 -4.12
N LYS A 108 12.24 9.84 -4.45
CA LYS A 108 12.61 9.62 -5.85
C LYS A 108 11.82 8.46 -6.46
N TYR A 109 11.51 7.45 -5.65
CA TYR A 109 10.77 6.24 -6.01
C TYR A 109 10.17 5.61 -4.75
N GLY A 110 9.38 4.57 -4.93
CA GLY A 110 8.93 3.69 -3.85
C GLY A 110 8.99 2.24 -4.28
N PHE A 111 8.63 1.31 -3.38
CA PHE A 111 8.68 -0.11 -3.63
C PHE A 111 7.33 -0.79 -3.46
N ILE A 112 7.03 -1.74 -4.37
CA ILE A 112 5.92 -2.69 -4.21
C ILE A 112 6.53 -4.08 -4.09
N GLN A 113 6.34 -4.71 -2.93
CA GLN A 113 6.77 -6.08 -2.66
C GLN A 113 5.57 -7.02 -2.76
N TYR A 114 5.62 -7.92 -3.70
CA TYR A 114 4.70 -9.06 -3.79
C TYR A 114 5.25 -10.27 -3.03
N GLN A 115 4.40 -11.26 -2.80
CA GLN A 115 4.71 -12.45 -1.98
C GLN A 115 6.04 -13.11 -2.36
N ASN A 116 6.33 -13.24 -3.65
CA ASN A 116 7.55 -13.89 -4.14
C ASN A 116 8.33 -12.97 -5.09
N GLY A 117 9.67 -13.01 -4.98
CA GLY A 117 10.58 -12.31 -5.89
C GLY A 117 11.00 -10.92 -5.42
N LYS A 118 11.81 -10.26 -6.23
CA LYS A 118 12.34 -8.91 -5.94
C LYS A 118 11.22 -7.86 -6.02
N PRO A 119 11.25 -6.81 -5.17
CA PRO A 119 10.29 -5.74 -5.25
C PRO A 119 10.37 -4.99 -6.60
N PHE A 120 9.25 -4.43 -7.03
CA PHE A 120 9.24 -3.45 -8.09
C PHE A 120 9.63 -2.08 -7.52
N SER A 121 10.59 -1.42 -8.16
CA SER A 121 10.90 -0.01 -7.90
C SER A 121 10.10 0.86 -8.87
N ILE A 122 9.27 1.73 -8.32
CA ILE A 122 8.37 2.60 -9.08
C ILE A 122 8.85 4.05 -8.94
N PRO A 123 9.27 4.71 -10.03
CA PRO A 123 9.73 6.10 -9.96
C PRO A 123 8.58 7.05 -9.63
N TYR A 124 8.83 8.02 -8.76
CA TYR A 124 7.91 9.10 -8.45
C TYR A 124 8.26 10.33 -9.30
N SER A 125 7.76 10.35 -10.54
CA SER A 125 8.01 11.44 -11.49
C SER A 125 6.94 12.53 -11.40
N GLY A 126 7.26 13.73 -11.92
CA GLY A 126 6.30 14.82 -12.04
C GLY A 126 5.07 14.45 -12.88
N ASN A 127 5.24 13.58 -13.88
CA ASN A 127 4.12 13.09 -14.70
C ASN A 127 3.17 12.20 -13.88
N MET A 128 3.73 11.28 -13.08
CA MET A 128 2.93 10.41 -12.21
C MET A 128 2.19 11.23 -11.15
N LYS A 129 2.85 12.23 -10.56
CA LYS A 129 2.22 13.15 -9.60
C LYS A 129 1.04 13.90 -10.25
N ARG A 130 1.23 14.50 -11.43
CA ARG A 130 0.15 15.20 -12.15
C ARG A 130 -1.00 14.28 -12.50
N PHE A 131 -0.69 13.08 -12.99
CA PHE A 131 -1.68 12.08 -13.32
C PHE A 131 -2.51 11.69 -12.10
N LEU A 132 -1.86 11.44 -10.94
CA LEU A 132 -2.57 11.14 -9.69
C LEU A 132 -3.51 12.28 -9.29
N ILE A 133 -3.00 13.53 -9.26
CA ILE A 133 -3.79 14.71 -8.86
C ILE A 133 -5.01 14.85 -9.76
N LYS A 134 -4.83 14.81 -11.09
CA LYS A 134 -5.93 14.87 -12.05
C LYS A 134 -6.96 13.77 -11.83
N THR A 135 -6.51 12.53 -11.61
CA THR A 135 -7.41 11.41 -11.33
C THR A 135 -8.22 11.65 -10.04
N MET A 136 -7.60 12.17 -8.98
CA MET A 136 -8.29 12.49 -7.73
C MET A 136 -9.34 13.60 -7.92
N GLU A 137 -9.01 14.64 -8.70
CA GLU A 137 -9.94 15.72 -9.05
C GLU A 137 -11.14 15.20 -9.84
N GLU A 138 -10.89 14.37 -10.86
CA GLU A 138 -11.94 13.71 -11.64
C GLU A 138 -12.83 12.83 -10.75
N MET A 139 -12.25 12.03 -9.86
CA MET A 139 -13.01 11.20 -8.93
C MET A 139 -13.92 12.03 -8.03
N ARG A 140 -13.44 13.16 -7.48
CA ARG A 140 -14.23 14.07 -6.65
C ARG A 140 -15.39 14.66 -7.45
N TRP A 141 -15.10 15.15 -8.65
CA TRP A 141 -16.12 15.69 -9.51
C TRP A 141 -17.26 14.69 -9.77
N TYR A 142 -16.93 13.42 -10.05
CA TYR A 142 -17.94 12.36 -10.21
C TYR A 142 -18.72 12.08 -8.92
N ILE A 143 -18.06 12.15 -7.77
CA ILE A 143 -18.71 11.97 -6.46
C ILE A 143 -19.68 13.12 -6.19
N ASP A 144 -19.24 14.35 -6.39
CA ASP A 144 -19.99 15.57 -6.08
C ASP A 144 -21.16 15.78 -7.06
N SER A 145 -20.96 15.49 -8.33
CA SER A 145 -22.00 15.58 -9.36
C SER A 145 -23.03 14.46 -9.32
N GLY A 146 -22.74 13.36 -8.61
CA GLY A 146 -23.56 12.14 -8.62
C GLY A 146 -23.53 11.37 -9.94
N MET A 147 -22.72 11.83 -10.91
CA MET A 147 -22.58 11.20 -12.23
C MET A 147 -21.66 9.99 -12.18
N CYS A 148 -21.82 9.09 -13.15
CA CYS A 148 -20.95 7.93 -13.31
C CYS A 148 -20.05 8.10 -14.55
N PRO A 149 -18.73 7.86 -14.42
CA PRO A 149 -17.84 7.91 -15.56
C PRO A 149 -18.21 6.83 -16.59
N ASN A 150 -18.04 7.13 -17.89
CA ASN A 150 -18.31 6.17 -18.97
C ASN A 150 -17.51 4.85 -18.82
N SER A 151 -16.34 4.91 -18.20
CA SER A 151 -15.52 3.73 -17.84
C SER A 151 -16.19 2.83 -16.80
N ALA A 152 -17.08 3.35 -15.94
CA ALA A 152 -17.75 2.57 -14.90
C ALA A 152 -18.70 1.50 -15.46
N ARG A 153 -19.16 1.63 -16.71
CA ARG A 153 -19.93 0.60 -17.41
C ARG A 153 -19.18 -0.72 -17.50
N ARG A 154 -17.84 -0.69 -17.56
CA ARG A 154 -16.98 -1.89 -17.62
C ARG A 154 -16.85 -2.60 -16.28
N TYR A 155 -17.08 -1.93 -15.16
CA TYR A 155 -16.77 -2.44 -13.81
C TYR A 155 -17.98 -2.89 -13.02
N ASN A 156 -19.14 -3.05 -13.65
CA ASN A 156 -20.35 -3.62 -13.03
C ASN A 156 -20.71 -2.96 -11.67
N CYS A 157 -20.43 -1.67 -11.50
CA CYS A 157 -20.70 -0.92 -10.28
C CYS A 157 -22.22 -0.81 -10.06
N LYS A 158 -22.74 -1.35 -8.94
CA LYS A 158 -24.15 -1.32 -8.61
C LYS A 158 -24.72 0.10 -8.57
N LYS A 159 -24.03 1.03 -7.90
CA LYS A 159 -24.43 2.45 -7.81
C LYS A 159 -24.50 3.13 -9.19
N CYS A 160 -23.54 2.83 -10.08
CA CYS A 160 -23.55 3.36 -11.43
C CYS A 160 -24.67 2.76 -12.30
N LYS A 161 -25.04 1.48 -12.08
CA LYS A 161 -26.20 0.85 -12.74
C LYS A 161 -27.49 1.55 -12.35
N ASP A 162 -27.66 1.85 -11.07
CA ASP A 162 -28.86 2.51 -10.57
C ASP A 162 -29.00 3.95 -11.11
N SER A 163 -27.90 4.67 -11.28
CA SER A 163 -27.86 6.00 -11.90
C SER A 163 -28.14 5.94 -13.41
N LEU A 164 -27.62 4.91 -14.11
CA LEU A 164 -27.90 4.67 -15.53
C LEU A 164 -29.40 4.41 -15.77
N ASN A 165 -30.05 3.67 -14.89
CA ASN A 165 -31.49 3.35 -14.97
C ASN A 165 -32.36 4.60 -14.68
N LYS A 166 -31.83 5.63 -14.01
CA LYS A 166 -32.53 6.89 -13.71
C LYS A 166 -32.34 7.98 -14.80
N GLY A 167 -31.68 7.66 -15.91
CA GLY A 167 -31.46 8.62 -17.02
C GLY A 167 -30.46 9.74 -16.72
N GLN A 168 -29.68 9.62 -15.64
CA GLN A 168 -28.65 10.60 -15.26
C GLN A 168 -27.33 10.30 -15.95
N ILE A 169 -27.29 10.37 -17.28
CA ILE A 169 -26.07 10.20 -18.08
C ILE A 169 -25.87 11.45 -18.93
N LEU A 170 -24.66 11.99 -18.90
CA LEU A 170 -24.12 12.81 -19.97
C LEU A 170 -23.43 11.94 -21.01
#